data_c2fd2af193e24e6e4479646b8f68953e
#
_entry.id   c2fd2af193e24e6e4479646b8f68953e
#
_cell.length_a   1.000
_cell.length_b   1.000
_cell.length_c   1.000
_cell.angle_alpha   90.00
_cell.angle_beta   90.00
_cell.angle_gamma   90.00
#
_symmetry.space_group_name_H-M   'P 1'
#
loop_
_entity.id
_entity.type
_entity.pdbx_description
1 polymer ?
#
loop_
_entity_poly.entity_id
_entity_poly.type
_entity_poly.pdbx_seq_one_letter_code
_entity_poly.pdbx_strand_id
1 'polypeptide(L)'
;MYKRQVTDNVKPSGLSKSLVDNFLNVDGTPVDPTDEKYKDFNEVFKDRDGRLLAMVMHTGCKFKSNSLMNVRVYDETGTEAEQKEKNKDISSPRLNGDGIYKNVTGFHTRLGIDTTYVTGNCETAHVMFRYAEGLLCYAEAAAELGQYNDNVAEKTLKPLRQ
;
A
#
# COMPACT_ATOMS: atom_id res chain seq x y z
N MET A 1 15.23 -11.34 19.04
CA MET A 1 13.79 -11.11 18.89
C MET A 1 13.60 -9.72 18.27
N TYR A 2 13.30 -9.63 16.99
CA TYR A 2 13.17 -8.35 16.30
C TYR A 2 11.85 -7.67 16.66
N LYS A 3 11.92 -6.72 17.57
CA LYS A 3 10.82 -5.80 17.89
C LYS A 3 10.84 -4.63 16.90
N ARG A 4 10.50 -4.82 15.65
CA ARG A 4 10.37 -3.68 14.75
C ARG A 4 9.09 -3.75 13.97
N GLN A 5 8.15 -2.94 14.39
CA GLN A 5 7.07 -2.55 13.52
C GLN A 5 7.52 -1.47 12.56
N VAL A 6 7.06 -1.61 11.35
CA VAL A 6 7.31 -0.67 10.26
C VAL A 6 6.81 0.76 10.58
N THR A 7 6.07 0.94 11.69
CA THR A 7 5.39 2.20 11.98
C THR A 7 5.83 2.94 13.25
N ASP A 8 6.54 2.30 14.19
CA ASP A 8 6.75 2.95 15.49
C ASP A 8 8.11 3.65 15.67
N ASN A 9 9.10 3.52 14.78
CA ASN A 9 10.36 4.28 14.84
C ASN A 9 11.21 4.14 13.57
N VAL A 10 10.62 3.82 12.43
CA VAL A 10 11.32 3.77 11.16
C VAL A 10 10.81 4.92 10.32
N LYS A 11 11.73 5.63 9.66
CA LYS A 11 11.35 6.60 8.62
C LYS A 11 10.37 5.90 7.68
N PRO A 12 9.16 6.43 7.48
CA PRO A 12 8.17 5.76 6.67
C PRO A 12 8.71 5.59 5.26
N SER A 13 8.86 4.34 4.85
CA SER A 13 9.16 4.02 3.47
C SER A 13 7.89 4.22 2.64
N GLY A 14 8.00 5.01 1.59
CA GLY A 14 6.92 5.23 0.63
C GLY A 14 7.23 4.61 -0.71
N LEU A 15 6.17 4.26 -1.43
CA LEU A 15 6.29 3.90 -2.84
C LEU A 15 6.52 5.16 -3.68
N SER A 16 7.24 5.02 -4.78
CA SER A 16 7.34 6.11 -5.74
C SER A 16 6.00 6.32 -6.46
N LYS A 17 5.71 7.57 -6.86
CA LYS A 17 4.53 7.86 -7.67
C LYS A 17 4.53 7.05 -8.96
N SER A 18 5.69 6.93 -9.62
CA SER A 18 5.84 6.13 -10.84
C SER A 18 5.42 4.67 -10.66
N LEU A 19 5.74 4.05 -9.51
CA LEU A 19 5.29 2.69 -9.22
C LEU A 19 3.77 2.64 -9.05
N VAL A 20 3.18 3.60 -8.36
CA VAL A 20 1.72 3.69 -8.16
C VAL A 20 0.99 3.91 -9.49
N ASP A 21 1.53 4.75 -10.37
CA ASP A 21 0.94 5.03 -11.68
C ASP A 21 0.99 3.81 -12.62
N ASN A 22 1.95 2.91 -12.46
CA ASN A 22 2.08 1.67 -13.25
C ASN A 22 1.03 0.60 -12.90
N PHE A 23 0.34 0.69 -11.78
CA PHE A 23 -0.81 -0.18 -11.53
C PHE A 23 -1.95 0.19 -12.47
N LEU A 24 -2.60 -0.80 -13.05
CA LEU A 24 -3.72 -0.62 -13.96
C LEU A 24 -5.01 -0.26 -13.22
N ASN A 25 -6.00 0.20 -13.95
CA ASN A 25 -7.37 0.26 -13.49
C ASN A 25 -7.93 -1.17 -13.36
N VAL A 26 -9.07 -1.34 -12.68
CA VAL A 26 -9.74 -2.64 -12.48
C VAL A 26 -10.14 -3.29 -13.82
N ASP A 27 -10.39 -2.49 -14.85
CA ASP A 27 -10.72 -2.95 -16.21
C ASP A 27 -9.48 -3.32 -17.05
N GLY A 28 -8.26 -3.20 -16.48
CA GLY A 28 -6.99 -3.50 -17.14
C GLY A 28 -6.45 -2.35 -18.00
N THR A 29 -7.09 -1.19 -18.02
CA THR A 29 -6.58 -0.03 -18.76
C THR A 29 -5.46 0.70 -18.01
N PRO A 30 -4.48 1.29 -18.72
CA PRO A 30 -3.47 2.15 -18.11
C PRO A 30 -4.10 3.39 -17.47
N VAL A 31 -3.42 3.89 -16.45
CA VAL A 31 -3.79 5.15 -15.80
C VAL A 31 -3.16 6.32 -16.54
N ASP A 32 -3.92 7.38 -16.74
CA ASP A 32 -3.36 8.67 -17.14
C ASP A 32 -2.98 9.46 -15.87
N PRO A 33 -1.69 9.59 -15.55
CA PRO A 33 -1.24 10.30 -14.35
C PRO A 33 -1.48 11.81 -14.40
N THR A 34 -1.88 12.35 -15.56
CA THR A 34 -2.19 13.78 -15.77
C THR A 34 -3.66 14.10 -15.51
N ASP A 35 -4.51 13.11 -15.34
CA ASP A 35 -5.94 13.30 -15.05
C ASP A 35 -6.12 14.10 -13.75
N GLU A 36 -6.91 15.15 -13.81
CA GLU A 36 -7.22 16.08 -12.70
C GLU A 36 -7.75 15.35 -11.44
N LYS A 37 -8.47 14.23 -11.61
CA LYS A 37 -8.98 13.43 -10.48
C LYS A 37 -7.87 12.93 -9.56
N TYR A 38 -6.66 12.70 -10.08
CA TYR A 38 -5.52 12.23 -9.30
C TYR A 38 -4.81 13.32 -8.48
N LYS A 39 -5.31 14.56 -8.50
CA LYS A 39 -4.91 15.59 -7.54
C LYS A 39 -5.45 15.32 -6.14
N ASP A 40 -6.58 14.64 -6.03
CA ASP A 40 -7.06 14.14 -4.73
C ASP A 40 -6.44 12.77 -4.44
N PHE A 41 -5.80 12.67 -3.28
CA PHE A 41 -5.15 11.43 -2.84
C PHE A 41 -6.10 10.22 -2.80
N ASN A 42 -7.35 10.42 -2.40
CA ASN A 42 -8.32 9.33 -2.28
C ASN A 42 -8.82 8.86 -3.66
N GLU A 43 -8.86 9.75 -4.63
CA GLU A 43 -9.27 9.40 -6.01
C GLU A 43 -8.23 8.49 -6.69
N VAL A 44 -6.95 8.57 -6.29
CA VAL A 44 -5.88 7.69 -6.82
C VAL A 44 -6.20 6.21 -6.62
N PHE A 45 -6.99 5.86 -5.62
CA PHE A 45 -7.28 4.47 -5.25
C PHE A 45 -8.62 3.95 -5.78
N LYS A 46 -9.45 4.81 -6.37
CA LYS A 46 -10.73 4.39 -6.94
C LYS A 46 -10.52 3.61 -8.23
N ASP A 47 -11.27 2.54 -8.38
CA ASP A 47 -11.29 1.71 -9.58
C ASP A 47 -9.91 1.21 -10.04
N ARG A 48 -9.01 0.97 -9.06
CA ARG A 48 -7.64 0.51 -9.29
C ARG A 48 -7.47 -0.98 -8.96
N ASP A 49 -6.43 -1.54 -9.52
CA ASP A 49 -5.99 -2.91 -9.22
C ASP A 49 -5.92 -3.16 -7.70
N GLY A 50 -6.55 -4.25 -7.24
CA GLY A 50 -6.58 -4.62 -5.82
C GLY A 50 -5.21 -4.81 -5.18
N ARG A 51 -4.17 -5.10 -5.98
CA ARG A 51 -2.78 -5.19 -5.50
C ARG A 51 -2.26 -3.85 -5.02
N LEU A 52 -2.62 -2.74 -5.69
CA LEU A 52 -2.29 -1.40 -5.21
C LEU A 52 -2.93 -1.14 -3.84
N LEU A 53 -4.22 -1.47 -3.68
CA LEU A 53 -4.95 -1.31 -2.42
C LEU A 53 -4.36 -2.17 -1.29
N ALA A 54 -3.80 -3.33 -1.62
CA ALA A 54 -3.13 -4.20 -0.66
C ALA A 54 -1.74 -3.65 -0.24
N MET A 55 -1.08 -2.88 -1.09
CA MET A 55 0.29 -2.41 -0.88
C MET A 55 0.39 -1.05 -0.21
N VAL A 56 -0.63 -0.18 -0.34
CA VAL A 56 -0.59 1.22 0.10
C VAL A 56 -1.63 1.48 1.19
N MET A 57 -1.28 2.32 2.14
CA MET A 57 -2.23 2.84 3.14
C MET A 57 -3.14 3.86 2.46
N HIS A 58 -4.44 3.64 2.53
CA HIS A 58 -5.48 4.50 1.96
C HIS A 58 -6.67 4.60 2.92
N THR A 59 -7.55 5.56 2.68
CA THR A 59 -8.78 5.70 3.45
C THR A 59 -9.64 4.43 3.33
N GLY A 60 -10.12 3.93 4.46
CA GLY A 60 -10.91 2.70 4.55
C GLY A 60 -10.10 1.41 4.68
N CYS A 61 -8.77 1.43 4.55
CA CYS A 61 -7.99 0.24 4.85
C CYS A 61 -7.89 0.01 6.37
N LYS A 62 -7.80 -1.27 6.76
CA LYS A 62 -7.60 -1.64 8.17
C LYS A 62 -6.15 -1.42 8.59
N PHE A 63 -5.99 -0.89 9.79
CA PHE A 63 -4.71 -0.68 10.46
C PHE A 63 -4.86 -1.06 11.95
N LYS A 64 -3.97 -0.64 12.83
CA LYS A 64 -3.98 -0.90 14.29
C LYS A 64 -5.35 -1.29 14.88
N SER A 65 -5.42 -2.43 15.56
CA SER A 65 -6.66 -2.94 16.17
C SER A 65 -7.84 -3.03 15.20
N ASN A 66 -7.56 -3.33 13.93
CA ASN A 66 -8.56 -3.36 12.84
C ASN A 66 -9.34 -2.06 12.64
N SER A 67 -8.85 -0.93 13.16
CA SER A 67 -9.47 0.39 12.92
C SER A 67 -9.34 0.78 11.44
N LEU A 68 -10.36 1.44 10.92
CA LEU A 68 -10.34 1.98 9.57
C LEU A 68 -9.53 3.28 9.54
N MET A 69 -8.66 3.40 8.54
CA MET A 69 -7.90 4.62 8.35
C MET A 69 -8.72 5.69 7.63
N ASN A 70 -8.50 6.94 8.04
CA ASN A 70 -8.91 8.13 7.32
C ASN A 70 -7.63 8.90 6.92
N VAL A 71 -7.22 8.76 5.68
CA VAL A 71 -5.96 9.30 5.17
C VAL A 71 -6.25 10.55 4.35
N ARG A 72 -5.85 11.71 4.86
CA ARG A 72 -5.95 12.99 4.15
C ARG A 72 -4.84 13.95 4.57
N VAL A 73 -4.71 15.02 3.84
CA VAL A 73 -3.77 16.10 4.16
C VAL A 73 -4.19 16.76 5.47
N TYR A 74 -3.25 16.95 6.38
CA TYR A 74 -3.46 17.66 7.64
C TYR A 74 -3.67 19.15 7.35
N ASP A 75 -4.75 19.71 7.88
CA ASP A 75 -5.03 21.15 7.76
C ASP A 75 -4.23 21.92 8.82
N GLU A 76 -3.23 22.66 8.37
CA GLU A 76 -2.33 23.46 9.21
C GLU A 76 -2.82 24.91 9.40
N THR A 77 -4.02 25.23 8.90
CA THR A 77 -4.55 26.60 9.00
C THR A 77 -5.20 26.90 10.36
N GLY A 78 -4.97 28.10 10.87
CA GLY A 78 -5.54 28.56 12.13
C GLY A 78 -4.66 28.29 13.35
N THR A 79 -5.24 28.46 14.53
CA THR A 79 -4.59 28.22 15.81
C THR A 79 -4.38 26.70 16.06
N GLU A 80 -3.50 26.36 16.99
CA GLU A 80 -3.24 24.94 17.33
C GLU A 80 -4.51 24.21 17.80
N ALA A 81 -5.40 24.88 18.50
CA ALA A 81 -6.67 24.30 18.94
C ALA A 81 -7.61 24.02 17.76
N GLU A 82 -7.71 24.96 16.81
CA GLU A 82 -8.50 24.79 15.59
C GLU A 82 -7.92 23.69 14.70
N GLN A 83 -6.60 23.59 14.56
CA GLN A 83 -5.95 22.52 13.82
C GLN A 83 -6.25 21.14 14.45
N LYS A 84 -6.21 21.01 15.77
CA LYS A 84 -6.56 19.76 16.46
C LYS A 84 -8.01 19.36 16.21
N GLU A 85 -8.94 20.31 16.24
CA GLU A 85 -10.37 20.02 16.00
C GLU A 85 -10.62 19.62 14.53
N LYS A 86 -10.06 20.35 13.57
CA LYS A 86 -10.19 20.06 12.13
C LYS A 86 -9.62 18.68 11.74
N ASN A 87 -8.60 18.23 12.44
CA ASN A 87 -7.83 17.03 12.07
C ASN A 87 -8.02 15.85 13.04
N LYS A 88 -8.99 15.92 13.96
CA LYS A 88 -9.19 14.90 15.00
C LYS A 88 -9.47 13.50 14.47
N ASP A 89 -10.00 13.40 13.27
CA ASP A 89 -10.38 12.16 12.60
C ASP A 89 -9.30 11.62 11.65
N ILE A 90 -8.18 12.34 11.47
CA ILE A 90 -7.09 11.89 10.60
C ILE A 90 -6.31 10.78 11.27
N SER A 91 -6.14 9.68 10.55
CA SER A 91 -5.30 8.56 10.98
C SER A 91 -3.81 8.86 10.80
N SER A 92 -2.99 8.34 11.71
CA SER A 92 -1.53 8.36 11.54
C SER A 92 -1.07 7.07 10.84
N PRO A 93 -0.16 7.13 9.87
CA PRO A 93 0.61 8.30 9.41
C PRO A 93 -0.20 9.21 8.49
N ARG A 94 -0.05 10.54 8.64
CA ARG A 94 -0.69 11.53 7.77
C ARG A 94 0.16 11.87 6.55
N LEU A 95 -0.47 12.38 5.48
CA LEU A 95 0.21 12.64 4.22
C LEU A 95 1.33 13.68 4.32
N ASN A 96 1.11 14.75 5.08
CA ASN A 96 2.04 15.86 5.28
C ASN A 96 2.61 15.89 6.70
N GLY A 97 2.86 14.73 7.30
CA GLY A 97 3.41 14.64 8.65
C GLY A 97 4.78 15.29 8.78
N ASP A 98 5.12 15.72 10.00
CA ASP A 98 6.38 16.36 10.32
C ASP A 98 7.49 15.37 10.69
N GLY A 99 8.75 15.82 10.52
CA GLY A 99 9.93 15.16 11.03
C GLY A 99 10.12 13.74 10.48
N ILE A 100 10.31 12.79 11.38
CA ILE A 100 10.62 11.39 11.04
C ILE A 100 9.45 10.64 10.40
N TYR A 101 8.23 11.16 10.49
CA TYR A 101 7.01 10.56 9.91
C TYR A 101 6.69 11.09 8.52
N LYS A 102 7.48 12.03 8.01
CA LYS A 102 7.26 12.61 6.68
C LYS A 102 7.58 11.62 5.59
N ASN A 103 6.58 11.33 4.76
CA ASN A 103 6.76 10.59 3.51
C ASN A 103 6.62 11.56 2.33
N VAL A 104 7.69 11.69 1.55
CA VAL A 104 7.76 12.66 0.44
C VAL A 104 6.72 12.36 -0.65
N THR A 105 6.37 11.08 -0.85
CA THR A 105 5.42 10.68 -1.89
C THR A 105 3.97 10.59 -1.39
N GLY A 106 3.76 10.53 -0.07
CA GLY A 106 2.45 10.29 0.54
C GLY A 106 2.00 8.82 0.50
N PHE A 107 2.61 7.97 -0.34
CA PHE A 107 2.21 6.57 -0.51
C PHE A 107 2.92 5.66 0.50
N HIS A 108 2.41 5.61 1.73
CA HIS A 108 2.94 4.74 2.77
C HIS A 108 2.69 3.27 2.47
N THR A 109 3.72 2.43 2.64
CA THR A 109 3.58 0.99 2.44
C THR A 109 2.73 0.35 3.53
N ARG A 110 1.89 -0.60 3.12
CA ARG A 110 1.04 -1.41 4.01
C ARG A 110 1.46 -2.87 4.06
N LEU A 111 2.38 -3.30 3.20
CA LEU A 111 2.84 -4.69 3.13
C LEU A 111 3.45 -5.15 4.45
N GLY A 112 3.03 -6.33 4.90
CA GLY A 112 3.57 -6.96 6.12
C GLY A 112 3.06 -6.34 7.42
N ILE A 113 2.02 -5.51 7.37
CA ILE A 113 1.39 -4.95 8.57
C ILE A 113 0.34 -5.94 9.08
N ASP A 114 0.47 -6.33 10.34
CA ASP A 114 -0.58 -7.02 11.07
C ASP A 114 -1.63 -6.00 11.54
N THR A 115 -2.85 -6.11 11.00
CA THR A 115 -3.93 -5.19 11.33
C THR A 115 -4.53 -5.42 12.71
N THR A 116 -4.27 -6.56 13.32
CA THR A 116 -4.73 -6.89 14.69
C THR A 116 -3.83 -6.30 15.77
N TYR A 117 -2.69 -5.77 15.37
CA TYR A 117 -1.69 -5.22 16.26
C TYR A 117 -2.23 -4.18 17.24
N VAL A 118 -1.85 -4.39 18.51
CA VAL A 118 -2.04 -3.43 19.59
C VAL A 118 -0.66 -2.92 20.03
N THR A 119 -0.55 -1.66 20.38
CA THR A 119 0.72 -0.98 20.69
C THR A 119 1.60 -1.77 21.68
N GLY A 120 2.84 -2.01 21.33
CA GLY A 120 3.88 -2.56 22.21
C GLY A 120 4.41 -3.94 21.82
N ASN A 121 3.63 -4.82 21.23
CA ASN A 121 4.07 -6.18 20.83
C ASN A 121 3.73 -6.44 19.36
N CYS A 122 4.73 -6.71 18.54
CA CYS A 122 4.52 -7.19 17.17
C CYS A 122 4.84 -8.69 17.12
N GLU A 123 3.82 -9.47 16.84
CA GLU A 123 3.91 -10.92 16.64
C GLU A 123 3.81 -11.29 15.15
N THR A 124 3.86 -10.30 14.27
CA THR A 124 3.76 -10.50 12.82
C THR A 124 4.91 -11.38 12.33
N ALA A 125 4.56 -12.47 11.69
CA ALA A 125 5.54 -13.35 11.04
C ALA A 125 6.22 -12.61 9.88
N HIS A 126 7.54 -12.72 9.80
CA HIS A 126 8.27 -12.21 8.64
C HIS A 126 8.08 -13.17 7.47
N VAL A 127 7.46 -12.68 6.40
CA VAL A 127 7.26 -13.47 5.18
C VAL A 127 8.60 -13.57 4.44
N MET A 128 9.18 -14.77 4.43
CA MET A 128 10.42 -15.08 3.72
C MET A 128 10.16 -15.41 2.25
N PHE A 129 9.11 -16.18 1.98
CA PHE A 129 8.68 -16.61 0.65
C PHE A 129 7.18 -16.50 0.51
N ARG A 130 6.74 -16.12 -0.70
CA ARG A 130 5.32 -16.05 -1.06
C ARG A 130 5.05 -17.07 -2.15
N TYR A 131 3.88 -17.71 -2.11
CA TYR A 131 3.45 -18.67 -3.14
C TYR A 131 3.50 -18.08 -4.55
N ALA A 132 3.14 -16.80 -4.69
CA ALA A 132 3.24 -16.06 -5.95
C ALA A 132 4.66 -16.07 -6.55
N GLU A 133 5.70 -15.98 -5.72
CA GLU A 133 7.10 -16.04 -6.17
C GLU A 133 7.42 -17.41 -6.76
N GLY A 134 7.01 -18.49 -6.10
CA GLY A 134 7.18 -19.85 -6.64
C GLY A 134 6.46 -20.05 -7.98
N LEU A 135 5.25 -19.50 -8.14
CA LEU A 135 4.51 -19.57 -9.41
C LEU A 135 5.23 -18.79 -10.52
N LEU A 136 5.75 -17.62 -10.23
CA LEU A 136 6.49 -16.80 -11.20
C LEU A 136 7.82 -17.48 -11.60
N CYS A 137 8.57 -18.03 -10.64
CA CYS A 137 9.80 -18.79 -10.92
C CYS A 137 9.51 -20.01 -11.81
N TYR A 138 8.40 -20.71 -11.57
CA TYR A 138 8.00 -21.84 -12.42
C TYR A 138 7.65 -21.39 -13.84
N ALA A 139 6.91 -20.28 -13.98
CA ALA A 139 6.58 -19.72 -15.30
C ALA A 139 7.84 -19.30 -16.06
N GLU A 140 8.78 -18.64 -15.40
CA GLU A 140 10.06 -18.22 -15.97
C GLU A 140 10.89 -19.42 -16.41
N ALA A 141 11.08 -20.41 -15.56
CA ALA A 141 11.82 -21.62 -15.89
C ALA A 141 11.19 -22.37 -17.07
N ALA A 142 9.86 -22.45 -17.14
CA ALA A 142 9.17 -23.07 -18.30
C ALA A 142 9.38 -22.27 -19.58
N ALA A 143 9.43 -20.93 -19.51
CA ALA A 143 9.72 -20.10 -20.67
C ALA A 143 11.16 -20.27 -21.17
N GLU A 144 12.13 -20.27 -20.26
CA GLU A 144 13.55 -20.50 -20.57
C GLU A 144 13.80 -21.87 -21.25
N LEU A 145 13.05 -22.88 -20.83
CA LEU A 145 13.12 -24.23 -21.42
C LEU A 145 12.29 -24.38 -22.72
N GLY A 146 11.61 -23.32 -23.19
CA GLY A 146 10.72 -23.37 -24.34
C GLY A 146 9.46 -24.24 -24.11
N GLN A 147 9.10 -24.52 -22.86
CA GLN A 147 7.95 -25.34 -22.46
C GLN A 147 6.76 -24.51 -21.95
N TYR A 148 6.85 -23.19 -22.07
CA TYR A 148 5.73 -22.32 -21.69
C TYR A 148 4.54 -22.51 -22.65
N ASN A 149 3.39 -22.81 -22.09
CA ASN A 149 2.14 -23.03 -22.81
C ASN A 149 0.94 -22.59 -21.97
N ASP A 150 -0.27 -22.68 -22.52
CA ASP A 150 -1.50 -22.26 -21.86
C ASP A 150 -1.71 -22.96 -20.50
N ASN A 151 -1.37 -24.24 -20.39
CA ASN A 151 -1.50 -24.98 -19.14
C ASN A 151 -0.54 -24.42 -18.04
N VAL A 152 0.67 -24.02 -18.42
CA VAL A 152 1.60 -23.34 -17.50
C VAL A 152 1.03 -21.98 -17.11
N ALA A 153 0.53 -21.20 -18.06
CA ALA A 153 -0.09 -19.91 -17.80
C ALA A 153 -1.29 -20.00 -16.84
N GLU A 154 -2.17 -21.00 -17.05
CA GLU A 154 -3.33 -21.27 -16.18
C GLU A 154 -2.91 -21.59 -14.74
N LYS A 155 -1.83 -22.33 -14.55
CA LYS A 155 -1.36 -22.74 -13.23
C LYS A 155 -0.54 -21.66 -12.51
N THR A 156 0.06 -20.73 -13.25
CA THR A 156 1.02 -19.76 -12.70
C THR A 156 0.51 -18.33 -12.73
N LEU A 157 0.24 -17.78 -13.89
CA LEU A 157 -0.11 -16.35 -14.03
C LEU A 157 -1.58 -16.07 -13.74
N LYS A 158 -2.47 -16.98 -14.11
CA LYS A 158 -3.91 -16.77 -13.92
C LYS A 158 -4.31 -16.63 -12.45
N PRO A 159 -3.83 -17.46 -11.50
CA PRO A 159 -4.14 -17.27 -10.08
C PRO A 159 -3.63 -15.97 -9.49
N LEU A 160 -2.65 -15.31 -10.12
CA LEU A 160 -2.08 -14.04 -9.66
C LEU A 160 -2.84 -12.82 -10.18
N ARG A 161 -3.78 -13.01 -11.11
CA ARG A 161 -4.58 -11.95 -11.75
C ARG A 161 -6.04 -11.91 -11.31
N GLN A 162 -6.42 -12.79 -10.41
CA GLN A 162 -7.80 -12.86 -9.87
C GLN A 162 -7.98 -11.89 -8.69
#